data_7ac30d5c1741a3a2217137915c84863a
#
_entry.id   7ac30d5c1741a3a2217137915c84863a
#
_cell.length_a   1.000
_cell.length_b   1.000
_cell.length_c   1.000
_cell.angle_alpha   90.00
_cell.angle_beta   90.00
_cell.angle_gamma   90.00
#
_symmetry.space_group_name_H-M   'P 1'
#
loop_
_entity.id
_entity.type
_entity.pdbx_description
1 polymer ?
#
loop_
_entity_poly.entity_id
_entity_poly.type
_entity_poly.pdbx_seq_one_letter_code
_entity_poly.pdbx_strand_id
1 'polypeptide(L)'
;CKLTDIAVRMVCPVIAVHPSRNEVVIYGGAVHFSKDSIINIDGKPLFGRIIITDGDKKILLDEKNYLHALSQEHGILKIAPRDLSYFKPGDLIEIIPVHSCLTANLMKEYLTTEDEIIKMMPFY
;
A
#
# COMPACT_ATOMS: atom_id res chain seq x y z
N CYS A 1 -6.25 3.31 -17.48
CA CYS A 1 -5.07 2.64 -16.90
C CYS A 1 -5.51 1.33 -16.27
N LYS A 2 -4.87 0.24 -16.65
CA LYS A 2 -5.14 -1.09 -16.09
C LYS A 2 -4.14 -1.40 -14.98
N LEU A 3 -4.49 -2.32 -14.09
CA LEU A 3 -3.61 -2.76 -13.01
C LEU A 3 -2.25 -3.24 -13.54
N THR A 4 -2.25 -3.88 -14.71
CA THR A 4 -1.02 -4.36 -15.35
C THR A 4 -0.12 -3.24 -15.87
N ASP A 5 -0.64 -2.01 -15.97
CA ASP A 5 0.13 -0.84 -16.43
C ASP A 5 0.90 -0.17 -15.29
N ILE A 6 0.67 -0.61 -14.04
CA ILE A 6 1.29 -0.01 -12.86
C ILE A 6 2.60 -0.72 -12.58
N ALA A 7 3.70 0.03 -12.66
CA ALA A 7 5.04 -0.53 -12.55
C ALA A 7 5.53 -0.73 -11.12
N VAL A 8 5.05 0.09 -10.18
CA VAL A 8 5.59 0.12 -8.81
C VAL A 8 4.49 -0.14 -7.79
N ARG A 9 4.74 -1.07 -6.89
CA ARG A 9 3.88 -1.38 -5.75
C ARG A 9 4.73 -1.58 -4.52
N MET A 10 4.18 -1.26 -3.36
CA MET A 10 4.83 -1.49 -2.09
C MET A 10 4.20 -2.71 -1.42
N VAL A 11 5.02 -3.72 -1.09
CA VAL A 11 4.55 -4.90 -0.36
C VAL A 11 4.69 -4.63 1.13
N CYS A 12 3.60 -4.77 1.88
CA CYS A 12 3.57 -4.47 3.31
C CYS A 12 2.92 -5.61 4.08
N PRO A 13 3.49 -5.99 5.23
CA PRO A 13 2.85 -6.97 6.10
C PRO A 13 1.72 -6.33 6.91
N VAL A 14 0.66 -7.09 7.12
CA VAL A 14 -0.43 -6.73 8.01
C VAL A 14 0.01 -7.00 9.45
N ILE A 15 -0.09 -5.98 10.30
CA ILE A 15 0.29 -6.08 11.71
C ILE A 15 -0.91 -6.41 12.59
N ALA A 16 -2.04 -5.74 12.36
CA ALA A 16 -3.23 -5.91 13.20
C ALA A 16 -4.49 -5.58 12.39
N VAL A 17 -5.59 -6.18 12.79
CA VAL A 17 -6.92 -5.90 12.23
C VAL A 17 -7.82 -5.46 13.36
N HIS A 18 -8.51 -4.33 13.19
CA HIS A 18 -9.43 -3.76 14.17
C HIS A 18 -10.85 -3.68 13.60
N PRO A 19 -11.65 -4.77 13.71
CA PRO A 19 -12.97 -4.81 13.09
C PRO A 19 -13.93 -3.74 13.61
N SER A 20 -13.82 -3.36 14.88
CA SER A 20 -14.70 -2.33 15.47
C SER A 20 -14.54 -0.96 14.82
N ARG A 21 -13.39 -0.68 14.21
CA ARG A 21 -13.09 0.58 13.54
C ARG A 21 -13.00 0.44 12.03
N ASN A 22 -13.14 -0.77 11.50
CA ASN A 22 -12.92 -1.10 10.08
C ASN A 22 -11.53 -0.65 9.63
N GLU A 23 -10.52 -0.90 10.44
CA GLU A 23 -9.15 -0.50 10.20
C GLU A 23 -8.19 -1.68 10.22
N VAL A 24 -7.16 -1.60 9.38
CA VAL A 24 -6.07 -2.56 9.31
C VAL A 24 -4.77 -1.77 9.45
N VAL A 25 -3.89 -2.23 10.34
CA VAL A 25 -2.57 -1.62 10.53
C VAL A 25 -1.55 -2.42 9.75
N ILE A 26 -0.72 -1.71 8.99
CA ILE A 26 0.36 -2.30 8.21
C ILE A 26 1.72 -1.72 8.62
N TYR A 27 2.78 -2.47 8.37
CA TYR A 27 4.14 -1.95 8.44
C TYR A 27 4.45 -1.30 7.09
N GLY A 28 4.27 0.00 7.03
CA GLY A 28 4.46 0.80 5.84
C GLY A 28 4.00 2.22 6.14
N GLY A 29 4.92 3.11 6.42
CA GLY A 29 4.62 4.45 6.88
C GLY A 29 5.25 5.54 6.01
N ALA A 30 5.36 6.74 6.57
CA ALA A 30 5.85 7.91 5.85
C ALA A 30 7.28 7.74 5.31
N VAL A 31 8.11 6.96 6.00
CA VAL A 31 9.48 6.66 5.53
C VAL A 31 9.50 5.76 4.30
N HIS A 32 8.37 5.11 3.97
CA HIS A 32 8.25 4.22 2.81
C HIS A 32 7.47 4.89 1.66
N PHE A 33 6.40 5.63 1.99
CA PHE A 33 5.46 6.18 1.00
C PHE A 33 5.60 7.67 0.78
N SER A 34 6.31 8.40 1.65
CA SER A 34 6.20 9.84 1.82
C SER A 34 4.83 10.22 2.40
N LYS A 35 4.59 11.52 2.61
CA LYS A 35 3.28 12.00 3.07
C LYS A 35 2.47 12.66 1.97
N ASP A 36 2.80 12.35 0.72
CA ASP A 36 2.02 12.85 -0.40
C ASP A 36 0.68 12.12 -0.49
N SER A 37 -0.38 12.87 -0.74
CA SER A 37 -1.73 12.34 -0.77
C SER A 37 -2.57 13.01 -1.83
N ILE A 38 -3.66 12.36 -2.20
CA ILE A 38 -4.72 12.95 -3.01
C ILE A 38 -6.02 12.90 -2.21
N ILE A 39 -6.99 13.68 -2.62
CA ILE A 39 -8.31 13.67 -1.98
C ILE A 39 -9.16 12.61 -2.67
N ASN A 40 -9.74 11.69 -1.88
CA ASN A 40 -10.59 10.64 -2.42
C ASN A 40 -12.02 11.18 -2.68
N ILE A 41 -12.89 10.28 -3.16
CA ILE A 41 -14.28 10.63 -3.49
C ILE A 41 -15.06 11.16 -2.28
N ASP A 42 -14.68 10.77 -1.07
CA ASP A 42 -15.34 11.21 0.17
C ASP A 42 -14.71 12.48 0.76
N GLY A 43 -13.79 13.12 0.05
CA GLY A 43 -13.11 14.34 0.51
C GLY A 43 -12.04 14.11 1.55
N LYS A 44 -11.55 12.87 1.71
CA LYS A 44 -10.54 12.50 2.71
C LYS A 44 -9.19 12.23 2.06
N PRO A 45 -8.08 12.44 2.80
CA PRO A 45 -6.75 12.13 2.25
C PRO A 45 -6.61 10.63 1.95
N LEU A 46 -6.01 10.33 0.80
CA LEU A 46 -5.70 8.98 0.35
C LEU A 46 -4.21 8.92 0.03
N PHE A 47 -3.49 8.02 0.68
CA PHE A 47 -2.04 7.85 0.49
C PHE A 47 -1.70 6.68 -0.42
N GLY A 48 -2.63 5.81 -0.70
CA GLY A 48 -2.43 4.69 -1.59
C GLY A 48 -3.68 3.82 -1.70
N ARG A 49 -3.72 3.00 -2.75
CA ARG A 49 -4.79 2.03 -2.98
C ARG A 49 -4.27 0.62 -2.70
N ILE A 50 -5.18 -0.29 -2.42
CA ILE A 50 -4.86 -1.59 -1.87
C ILE A 50 -5.10 -2.68 -2.90
N ILE A 51 -4.09 -3.56 -3.06
CA ILE A 51 -4.20 -4.79 -3.84
C ILE A 51 -4.03 -5.96 -2.88
N ILE A 52 -4.95 -6.88 -2.92
CA ILE A 52 -4.86 -8.14 -2.19
C ILE A 52 -4.62 -9.30 -3.13
N THR A 53 -4.17 -10.41 -2.58
CA THR A 53 -4.03 -11.67 -3.32
C THR A 53 -5.11 -12.63 -2.85
N ASP A 54 -5.91 -13.13 -3.79
CA ASP A 54 -6.93 -14.16 -3.53
C ASP A 54 -6.62 -15.36 -4.41
N GLY A 55 -6.05 -16.41 -3.81
CA GLY A 55 -5.50 -17.54 -4.55
C GLY A 55 -4.35 -17.07 -5.44
N ASP A 56 -4.50 -17.25 -6.75
CA ASP A 56 -3.50 -16.82 -7.74
C ASP A 56 -3.79 -15.45 -8.33
N LYS A 57 -4.86 -14.80 -7.87
CA LYS A 57 -5.32 -13.53 -8.46
C LYS A 57 -4.95 -12.34 -7.61
N LYS A 58 -4.54 -11.27 -8.28
CA LYS A 58 -4.34 -9.95 -7.67
C LYS A 58 -5.61 -9.13 -7.87
N ILE A 59 -6.18 -8.62 -6.79
CA ILE A 59 -7.42 -7.87 -6.81
C ILE A 59 -7.17 -6.45 -6.30
N LEU A 60 -7.45 -5.46 -7.15
CA LEU A 60 -7.47 -4.07 -6.72
C LEU A 60 -8.80 -3.80 -6.03
N LEU A 61 -8.75 -3.49 -4.74
CA LEU A 61 -9.96 -3.17 -3.98
C LEU A 61 -10.54 -1.83 -4.41
N ASP A 62 -11.84 -1.66 -4.24
CA ASP A 62 -12.51 -0.44 -4.65
C ASP A 62 -12.07 0.76 -3.79
N GLU A 63 -12.52 1.95 -4.15
CA GLU A 63 -12.06 3.21 -3.56
C GLU A 63 -12.46 3.43 -2.10
N LYS A 64 -13.34 2.60 -1.56
CA LYS A 64 -13.70 2.62 -0.14
C LYS A 64 -12.63 1.98 0.73
N ASN A 65 -11.66 1.30 0.10
CA ASN A 65 -10.53 0.67 0.76
C ASN A 65 -9.26 1.43 0.37
N TYR A 66 -8.62 2.07 1.32
CA TYR A 66 -7.48 2.92 1.01
C TYR A 66 -6.55 3.11 2.20
N LEU A 67 -5.31 3.50 1.91
CA LEU A 67 -4.35 3.89 2.93
C LEU A 67 -4.74 5.29 3.42
N HIS A 68 -5.21 5.34 4.67
CA HIS A 68 -5.88 6.51 5.26
C HIS A 68 -4.93 7.41 6.04
N ALA A 69 -3.98 6.82 6.76
CA ALA A 69 -3.08 7.58 7.62
C ALA A 69 -1.72 6.92 7.65
N LEU A 70 -0.69 7.74 7.86
CA LEU A 70 0.69 7.30 7.97
C LEU A 70 1.30 7.86 9.25
N SER A 71 1.90 6.99 10.06
CA SER A 71 2.91 7.39 11.03
C SER A 71 4.28 7.19 10.39
N GLN A 72 5.34 7.27 11.17
CA GLN A 72 6.69 7.14 10.61
C GLN A 72 6.92 5.79 9.92
N GLU A 73 6.54 4.70 10.55
CA GLU A 73 6.80 3.34 10.06
C GLU A 73 5.54 2.53 9.79
N HIS A 74 4.39 2.98 10.24
CA HIS A 74 3.13 2.24 10.12
C HIS A 74 2.10 3.01 9.32
N GLY A 75 1.19 2.28 8.73
CA GLY A 75 0.05 2.84 8.02
C GLY A 75 -1.25 2.28 8.56
N ILE A 76 -2.31 3.05 8.40
CA ILE A 76 -3.66 2.64 8.76
C ILE A 76 -4.50 2.62 7.49
N LEU A 77 -5.07 1.43 7.20
CA LEU A 77 -5.99 1.26 6.09
C LEU A 77 -7.42 1.42 6.60
N LYS A 78 -8.24 2.13 5.84
CA LYS A 78 -9.69 2.10 6.00
C LYS A 78 -10.24 1.03 5.07
N ILE A 79 -11.01 0.11 5.62
CA ILE A 79 -11.52 -1.04 4.88
C ILE A 79 -13.03 -1.09 4.98
N ALA A 80 -13.71 -1.30 3.86
CA ALA A 80 -15.15 -1.53 3.87
C ALA A 80 -15.45 -2.81 4.68
N PRO A 81 -16.50 -2.84 5.51
CA PRO A 81 -16.76 -4.00 6.37
C PRO A 81 -16.82 -5.33 5.62
N ARG A 82 -17.34 -5.34 4.40
CA ARG A 82 -17.43 -6.55 3.58
C ARG A 82 -16.07 -7.11 3.15
N ASP A 83 -15.02 -6.27 3.18
CA ASP A 83 -13.69 -6.64 2.71
C ASP A 83 -12.71 -6.97 3.84
N LEU A 84 -13.11 -6.77 5.10
CA LEU A 84 -12.24 -7.02 6.25
C LEU A 84 -11.73 -8.47 6.33
N SER A 85 -12.53 -9.43 5.85
CA SER A 85 -12.16 -10.84 5.89
C SER A 85 -10.94 -11.19 5.04
N TYR A 86 -10.56 -10.32 4.10
CA TYR A 86 -9.34 -10.51 3.31
C TYR A 86 -8.05 -10.28 4.08
N PHE A 87 -8.13 -9.70 5.29
CA PHE A 87 -6.96 -9.25 6.02
C PHE A 87 -6.75 -10.06 7.29
N LYS A 88 -5.54 -10.59 7.46
CA LYS A 88 -5.11 -11.30 8.68
C LYS A 88 -3.71 -10.84 9.05
N PRO A 89 -3.39 -10.73 10.34
CA PRO A 89 -2.02 -10.43 10.77
C PRO A 89 -1.04 -11.43 10.17
N GLY A 90 0.06 -10.90 9.63
CA GLY A 90 1.08 -11.69 8.96
C GLY A 90 0.93 -11.81 7.46
N ASP A 91 -0.24 -11.46 6.90
CA ASP A 91 -0.44 -11.46 5.45
C ASP A 91 0.37 -10.34 4.80
N LEU A 92 0.79 -10.57 3.57
CA LEU A 92 1.41 -9.54 2.74
C LEU A 92 0.37 -8.97 1.79
N ILE A 93 0.26 -7.65 1.77
CA ILE A 93 -0.60 -6.94 0.82
C ILE A 93 0.25 -5.98 0.00
N GLU A 94 -0.30 -5.49 -1.09
CA GLU A 94 0.39 -4.54 -1.95
C GLU A 94 -0.33 -3.21 -1.91
N ILE A 95 0.44 -2.13 -1.89
CA ILE A 95 -0.07 -0.77 -1.91
C ILE A 95 0.43 -0.08 -3.17
N ILE A 96 -0.49 0.53 -3.92
CA ILE A 96 -0.14 1.42 -5.01
C ILE A 96 0.02 2.81 -4.42
N PRO A 97 1.26 3.34 -4.35
CA PRO A 97 1.47 4.67 -3.79
C PRO A 97 0.87 5.75 -4.69
N VAL A 98 0.48 6.85 -4.08
CA VAL A 98 -0.02 8.02 -4.81
C VAL A 98 1.07 8.61 -5.71
N HIS A 99 2.32 8.60 -5.22
CA HIS A 99 3.45 9.16 -5.95
C HIS A 99 4.61 8.16 -5.96
N SER A 100 4.67 7.33 -6.99
CA SER A 100 5.66 6.25 -7.08
C SER A 100 7.11 6.74 -7.06
N CYS A 101 7.39 7.90 -7.62
CA CYS A 101 8.74 8.46 -7.63
C CYS A 101 9.25 8.74 -6.21
N LEU A 102 8.41 9.27 -5.33
CA LEU A 102 8.80 9.53 -3.95
C LEU A 102 9.03 8.24 -3.18
N THR A 103 8.15 7.26 -3.36
CA THR A 103 8.29 5.94 -2.73
C THR A 103 9.57 5.25 -3.21
N ALA A 104 9.82 5.25 -4.51
CA ALA A 104 11.02 4.66 -5.09
C ALA A 104 12.29 5.32 -4.55
N ASN A 105 12.28 6.65 -4.44
CA ASN A 105 13.44 7.38 -3.89
C ASN A 105 13.72 7.02 -2.43
N LEU A 106 12.68 6.82 -1.62
CA LEU A 106 12.82 6.47 -0.20
C LEU A 106 13.35 5.03 -0.03
N MET A 107 12.94 4.12 -0.87
CA MET A 107 13.28 2.70 -0.72
C MET A 107 14.70 2.35 -1.19
N LYS A 108 15.24 3.03 -2.17
CA LYS A 108 16.62 2.87 -2.69
C LYS A 108 16.90 1.54 -3.36
N GLU A 109 16.15 0.50 -3.08
CA GLU A 109 16.27 -0.83 -3.68
C GLU A 109 14.89 -1.33 -4.09
N TYR A 110 14.84 -2.10 -5.16
CA TYR A 110 13.60 -2.61 -5.72
C TYR A 110 13.74 -4.08 -6.03
N LEU A 111 12.71 -4.85 -5.71
CA LEU A 111 12.61 -6.26 -6.11
C LEU A 111 11.75 -6.34 -7.36
N THR A 112 12.28 -6.93 -8.42
CA THR A 112 11.51 -7.12 -9.66
C THR A 112 10.58 -8.33 -9.53
N THR A 113 9.62 -8.45 -10.43
CA THR A 113 8.75 -9.62 -10.49
C THR A 113 9.50 -10.90 -10.87
N GLU A 114 10.74 -10.78 -11.28
CA GLU A 114 11.63 -11.91 -11.60
C GLU A 114 12.66 -12.17 -10.48
N ASP A 115 12.38 -11.64 -9.28
CA ASP A 115 13.21 -11.81 -8.07
C ASP A 115 14.62 -11.22 -8.18
N GLU A 116 14.81 -10.22 -9.04
CA GLU A 116 16.07 -9.48 -9.13
C GLU A 116 16.02 -8.25 -8.24
N ILE A 117 17.15 -7.92 -7.61
CA ILE A 117 17.27 -6.70 -6.80
C ILE A 117 17.97 -5.63 -7.62
N ILE A 118 17.28 -4.48 -7.78
CA ILE A 118 17.83 -3.31 -8.44
C ILE A 118 18.09 -2.23 -7.39
N LYS A 119 19.30 -1.68 -7.37
CA LYS A 119 19.67 -0.62 -6.45
C LYS A 119 19.66 0.72 -7.17
N MET A 120 19.18 1.75 -6.47
CA MET A 120 19.22 3.11 -6.97
C MET A 120 20.69 3.57 -7.07
N MET A 121 21.06 4.19 -8.19
CA MET A 121 22.39 4.76 -8.32
C MET A 121 22.54 5.96 -7.40
N PRO A 122 23.66 6.06 -6.66
CA PRO A 122 23.89 7.25 -5.84
C PRO A 122 24.21 8.45 -6.74
N PHE A 123 23.66 9.60 -6.35
CA PHE A 123 23.96 10.88 -7.00
C PHE A 123 24.85 11.71 -6.06
N TYR A 124 25.90 12.24 -6.61
CA TYR A 124 26.84 13.06 -5.87
C TYR A 124 26.96 14.45 -6.50
#